data_8aa7e8c45882f27b659f18047cb73c6a
#
_entry.id   8aa7e8c45882f27b659f18047cb73c6a
#
_cell.length_a   1.000
_cell.length_b   1.000
_cell.length_c   1.000
_cell.angle_alpha   90.00
_cell.angle_beta   90.00
_cell.angle_gamma   90.00
#
_symmetry.space_group_name_H-M   'P 1'
#
loop_
_entity.id
_entity.type
_entity.pdbx_description
1 polymer ?
#
loop_
_entity_poly.entity_id
_entity_poly.type
_entity_poly.pdbx_seq_one_letter_code
_entity_poly.pdbx_strand_id
1 'polypeptide(L)'
;MRRVVLPILVGFALAGCLPKTPSPITIKPAPAPASQQEIKIKIENFYAQCSQQNDAAKCKGLVDEIYKSGDFKSAAIAYDMVCYGFQYIPACKQLADMFAHGDGMPKDIDTAATIYQIACNNGDNNSCDLARNLRVQNQNR
;
A
#
# COMPACT_ATOMS: atom_id res chain seq x y z
N MET A 1 -72.33 -48.61 2.70
CA MET A 1 -70.91 -48.93 2.51
C MET A 1 -70.38 -48.04 1.43
N ARG A 2 -69.70 -46.96 1.82
CA ARG A 2 -69.14 -45.95 0.90
C ARG A 2 -67.67 -46.21 0.72
N ARG A 3 -67.28 -46.59 -0.48
CA ARG A 3 -65.87 -46.77 -0.85
C ARG A 3 -65.31 -45.37 -1.21
N VAL A 4 -64.37 -44.86 -0.44
CA VAL A 4 -63.59 -43.67 -0.76
C VAL A 4 -62.39 -44.06 -1.57
N VAL A 5 -62.36 -43.57 -2.82
CA VAL A 5 -61.22 -43.74 -3.71
C VAL A 5 -60.32 -42.55 -3.52
N LEU A 6 -59.08 -42.73 -3.00
CA LEU A 6 -58.07 -41.71 -2.94
C LEU A 6 -57.38 -41.57 -4.32
N PRO A 7 -57.21 -40.35 -4.83
CA PRO A 7 -56.36 -40.13 -6.01
C PRO A 7 -54.90 -40.08 -5.59
N ILE A 8 -54.08 -40.83 -6.32
CA ILE A 8 -52.60 -40.84 -6.23
C ILE A 8 -52.12 -39.56 -6.92
N LEU A 9 -51.58 -38.64 -6.15
CA LEU A 9 -50.87 -37.46 -6.68
C LEU A 9 -49.45 -37.91 -7.05
N VAL A 10 -49.21 -38.00 -8.34
CA VAL A 10 -47.84 -38.11 -8.89
C VAL A 10 -47.15 -36.77 -8.77
N GLY A 11 -46.27 -36.64 -7.79
CA GLY A 11 -45.44 -35.46 -7.62
C GLY A 11 -44.32 -35.41 -8.68
N PHE A 12 -44.41 -34.49 -9.61
CA PHE A 12 -43.30 -34.14 -10.48
C PHE A 12 -42.28 -33.37 -9.67
N ALA A 13 -41.15 -33.99 -9.38
CA ALA A 13 -39.96 -33.29 -8.83
C ALA A 13 -39.28 -32.53 -9.96
N LEU A 14 -39.60 -31.24 -10.09
CA LEU A 14 -38.80 -30.32 -10.87
C LEU A 14 -37.51 -30.04 -10.07
N ALA A 15 -36.42 -30.66 -10.52
CA ALA A 15 -35.06 -30.30 -10.06
C ALA A 15 -34.76 -28.90 -10.57
N GLY A 16 -35.15 -27.87 -9.81
CA GLY A 16 -34.76 -26.49 -10.02
C GLY A 16 -33.28 -26.36 -9.69
N CYS A 17 -32.44 -26.08 -10.72
CA CYS A 17 -31.11 -25.54 -10.50
C CYS A 17 -31.24 -24.21 -9.79
N LEU A 18 -31.04 -24.18 -8.49
CA LEU A 18 -30.88 -22.92 -7.73
C LEU A 18 -29.58 -22.26 -8.17
N PRO A 19 -29.60 -20.99 -8.61
CA PRO A 19 -28.37 -20.25 -8.89
C PRO A 19 -27.59 -20.14 -7.58
N LYS A 20 -26.33 -20.62 -7.64
CA LYS A 20 -25.37 -20.53 -6.55
C LYS A 20 -25.20 -19.05 -6.19
N THR A 21 -25.73 -18.62 -5.07
CA THR A 21 -25.54 -17.27 -4.56
C THR A 21 -24.04 -17.02 -4.37
N PRO A 22 -23.47 -15.93 -4.93
CA PRO A 22 -22.09 -15.61 -4.69
C PRO A 22 -21.88 -15.42 -3.19
N SER A 23 -20.83 -16.05 -2.65
CA SER A 23 -20.44 -15.89 -1.25
C SER A 23 -20.20 -14.40 -0.97
N PRO A 24 -20.64 -13.87 0.18
CA PRO A 24 -20.38 -12.49 0.52
C PRO A 24 -18.87 -12.25 0.55
N ILE A 25 -18.41 -11.28 -0.24
CA ILE A 25 -17.01 -10.84 -0.24
C ILE A 25 -16.77 -10.25 1.14
N THR A 26 -16.03 -10.96 1.98
CA THR A 26 -15.58 -10.44 3.26
C THR A 26 -14.50 -9.40 2.97
N ILE A 27 -14.90 -8.14 2.83
CA ILE A 27 -13.94 -7.03 2.75
C ILE A 27 -13.28 -6.94 4.13
N LYS A 28 -12.00 -7.34 4.19
CA LYS A 28 -11.20 -7.11 5.40
C LYS A 28 -11.18 -5.60 5.63
N PRO A 29 -11.65 -5.09 6.78
CA PRO A 29 -11.62 -3.66 7.05
C PRO A 29 -10.17 -3.17 6.94
N ALA A 30 -9.98 -2.01 6.29
CA ALA A 30 -8.69 -1.36 6.25
C ALA A 30 -8.20 -1.15 7.69
N PRO A 31 -6.88 -1.34 7.96
CA PRO A 31 -6.35 -1.10 9.29
C PRO A 31 -6.69 0.33 9.73
N ALA A 32 -7.14 0.48 10.98
CA ALA A 32 -7.39 1.80 11.55
C ALA A 32 -6.10 2.63 11.50
N PRO A 33 -6.18 3.96 11.24
CA PRO A 33 -4.99 4.80 11.22
C PRO A 33 -4.26 4.70 12.57
N ALA A 34 -2.95 4.42 12.51
CA ALA A 34 -2.12 4.28 13.71
C ALA A 34 -2.15 5.57 14.55
N SER A 35 -2.23 5.43 15.85
CA SER A 35 -2.14 6.58 16.75
C SER A 35 -0.74 7.23 16.66
N GLN A 36 -0.62 8.51 17.04
CA GLN A 36 0.68 9.20 17.05
C GLN A 36 1.70 8.47 17.95
N GLN A 37 1.24 7.87 19.05
CA GLN A 37 2.09 7.10 19.95
C GLN A 37 2.59 5.80 19.33
N GLU A 38 1.75 5.09 18.58
CA GLU A 38 2.15 3.87 17.86
C GLU A 38 3.16 4.17 16.74
N ILE A 39 2.96 5.25 16.00
CA ILE A 39 3.90 5.72 14.99
C ILE A 39 5.25 6.00 15.64
N LYS A 40 5.28 6.75 16.75
CA LYS A 40 6.51 7.08 17.46
C LYS A 40 7.28 5.83 17.88
N ILE A 41 6.61 4.86 18.52
CA ILE A 41 7.23 3.61 18.96
C ILE A 41 7.81 2.82 17.78
N LYS A 42 7.07 2.72 16.66
CA LYS A 42 7.54 2.04 15.46
C LYS A 42 8.79 2.69 14.86
N ILE A 43 8.81 4.02 14.79
CA ILE A 43 9.97 4.77 14.28
C ILE A 43 11.17 4.65 15.20
N GLU A 44 11.00 4.70 16.53
CA GLU A 44 12.08 4.48 17.49
C GLU A 44 12.67 3.07 17.36
N ASN A 45 11.82 2.04 17.25
CA ASN A 45 12.25 0.66 17.04
C ASN A 45 12.97 0.48 15.70
N PHE A 46 12.45 1.07 14.62
CA PHE A 46 13.09 1.07 13.31
C PHE A 46 14.47 1.72 13.37
N TYR A 47 14.57 2.91 13.97
CA TYR A 47 15.82 3.63 14.09
C TYR A 47 16.88 2.81 14.87
N ALA A 48 16.49 2.21 16.00
CA ALA A 48 17.38 1.37 16.79
C ALA A 48 17.91 0.18 16.01
N GLN A 49 17.06 -0.51 15.24
CA GLN A 49 17.46 -1.65 14.43
C GLN A 49 18.34 -1.22 13.23
N CYS A 50 17.98 -0.14 12.56
CA CYS A 50 18.70 0.36 11.42
C CYS A 50 20.10 0.87 11.80
N SER A 51 20.22 1.63 12.88
CA SER A 51 21.51 2.17 13.34
C SER A 51 22.48 1.08 13.78
N GLN A 52 21.99 -0.03 14.34
CA GLN A 52 22.83 -1.18 14.69
C GLN A 52 23.41 -1.89 13.46
N GLN A 53 22.65 -1.94 12.37
CA GLN A 53 23.05 -2.65 11.15
C GLN A 53 24.03 -1.84 10.30
N ASN A 54 23.94 -0.51 10.33
CA ASN A 54 24.68 0.43 9.49
C ASN A 54 24.71 0.02 7.98
N ASP A 55 23.58 -0.51 7.50
CA ASP A 55 23.39 -1.06 6.15
C ASP A 55 22.08 -0.52 5.58
N ALA A 56 22.21 0.40 4.64
CA ALA A 56 21.06 1.10 4.05
C ALA A 56 20.08 0.15 3.35
N ALA A 57 20.56 -0.91 2.72
CA ALA A 57 19.71 -1.89 2.04
C ALA A 57 18.88 -2.69 3.04
N LYS A 58 19.46 -3.08 4.16
CA LYS A 58 18.73 -3.75 5.23
C LYS A 58 17.74 -2.81 5.91
N CYS A 59 18.14 -1.56 6.16
CA CYS A 59 17.24 -0.52 6.68
C CYS A 59 16.02 -0.36 5.76
N LYS A 60 16.25 -0.25 4.44
CA LYS A 60 15.13 -0.21 3.50
C LYS A 60 14.26 -1.46 3.57
N GLY A 61 14.83 -2.65 3.71
CA GLY A 61 14.06 -3.88 3.89
C GLY A 61 13.10 -3.83 5.08
N LEU A 62 13.54 -3.27 6.22
CA LEU A 62 12.68 -3.06 7.40
C LEU A 62 11.54 -2.08 7.09
N VAL A 63 11.82 -1.00 6.35
CA VAL A 63 10.77 -0.05 5.96
C VAL A 63 9.77 -0.69 4.98
N ASP A 64 10.25 -1.51 4.05
CA ASP A 64 9.39 -2.22 3.10
C ASP A 64 8.35 -3.11 3.84
N GLU A 65 8.72 -3.71 4.96
CA GLU A 65 7.77 -4.48 5.78
C GLU A 65 6.74 -3.58 6.48
N ILE A 66 7.15 -2.39 6.96
CA ILE A 66 6.21 -1.40 7.51
C ILE A 66 5.23 -0.94 6.41
N TYR A 67 5.72 -0.66 5.20
CA TYR A 67 4.90 -0.26 4.06
C TYR A 67 3.89 -1.35 3.67
N LYS A 68 4.33 -2.61 3.55
CA LYS A 68 3.48 -3.76 3.25
C LYS A 68 2.40 -4.02 4.30
N SER A 69 2.63 -3.64 5.55
CA SER A 69 1.62 -3.74 6.61
C SER A 69 0.47 -2.73 6.46
N GLY A 70 0.59 -1.77 5.54
CA GLY A 70 -0.37 -0.69 5.31
C GLY A 70 -0.17 0.53 6.22
N ASP A 71 0.88 0.53 7.06
CA ASP A 71 1.23 1.67 7.88
C ASP A 71 2.08 2.67 7.09
N PHE A 72 1.44 3.28 6.08
CA PHE A 72 2.10 4.19 5.15
C PHE A 72 2.69 5.42 5.85
N LYS A 73 2.09 5.88 6.96
CA LYS A 73 2.59 7.05 7.68
C LYS A 73 3.92 6.78 8.35
N SER A 74 4.06 5.65 9.03
CA SER A 74 5.34 5.23 9.62
C SER A 74 6.36 4.91 8.52
N ALA A 75 5.92 4.26 7.43
CA ALA A 75 6.79 3.94 6.30
C ALA A 75 7.38 5.20 5.65
N ALA A 76 6.56 6.24 5.44
CA ALA A 76 7.02 7.50 4.86
C ALA A 76 8.14 8.15 5.69
N ILE A 77 7.97 8.24 7.01
CA ILE A 77 8.98 8.76 7.92
C ILE A 77 10.27 7.91 7.87
N ALA A 78 10.13 6.59 7.85
CA ALA A 78 11.26 5.68 7.82
C ALA A 78 12.00 5.71 6.47
N TYR A 79 11.28 5.79 5.33
CA TYR A 79 11.92 5.98 4.02
C TYR A 79 12.66 7.31 3.93
N ASP A 80 12.11 8.40 4.50
CA ASP A 80 12.80 9.69 4.58
C ASP A 80 14.15 9.56 5.29
N MET A 81 14.18 8.87 6.44
CA MET A 81 15.41 8.61 7.19
C MET A 81 16.44 7.80 6.38
N VAL A 82 16.00 6.76 5.66
CA VAL A 82 16.92 5.93 4.85
C VAL A 82 17.38 6.68 3.59
N CYS A 83 16.48 7.44 2.96
CA CYS A 83 16.81 8.25 1.79
C CYS A 83 17.86 9.30 2.11
N TYR A 84 17.61 10.15 3.08
CA TYR A 84 18.49 11.29 3.37
C TYR A 84 19.63 10.95 4.33
N GLY A 85 19.40 10.07 5.33
CA GLY A 85 20.41 9.68 6.29
C GLY A 85 21.51 8.79 5.69
N PHE A 86 21.15 7.87 4.80
CA PHE A 86 22.09 6.97 4.12
C PHE A 86 22.34 7.35 2.66
N GLN A 87 21.67 8.36 2.12
CA GLN A 87 21.67 8.72 0.70
C GLN A 87 21.36 7.51 -0.21
N TYR A 88 20.44 6.68 0.24
CA TYR A 88 20.14 5.41 -0.41
C TYR A 88 19.05 5.59 -1.48
N ILE A 89 19.45 5.68 -2.74
CA ILE A 89 18.58 5.98 -3.87
C ILE A 89 17.31 5.12 -3.97
N PRO A 90 17.36 3.79 -3.73
CA PRO A 90 16.13 2.98 -3.75
C PRO A 90 15.08 3.39 -2.71
N ALA A 91 15.49 3.92 -1.56
CA ALA A 91 14.57 4.45 -0.56
C ALA A 91 14.02 5.82 -0.98
N CYS A 92 14.85 6.67 -1.60
CA CYS A 92 14.41 7.95 -2.14
C CYS A 92 13.34 7.77 -3.22
N LYS A 93 13.51 6.80 -4.12
CA LYS A 93 12.50 6.50 -5.14
C LYS A 93 11.17 6.10 -4.54
N GLN A 94 11.18 5.22 -3.53
CA GLN A 94 9.95 4.81 -2.85
C GLN A 94 9.28 5.98 -2.13
N LEU A 95 10.06 6.85 -1.48
CA LEU A 95 9.55 8.06 -0.86
C LEU A 95 8.92 9.01 -1.88
N ALA A 96 9.55 9.18 -3.06
CA ALA A 96 9.00 9.99 -4.15
C ALA A 96 7.67 9.43 -4.66
N ASP A 97 7.57 8.09 -4.81
CA ASP A 97 6.31 7.43 -5.17
C ASP A 97 5.22 7.71 -4.14
N MET A 98 5.54 7.64 -2.85
CA MET A 98 4.59 7.92 -1.78
C MET A 98 4.07 9.36 -1.82
N PHE A 99 4.92 10.35 -2.10
CA PHE A 99 4.49 11.73 -2.31
C PHE A 99 3.62 11.87 -3.57
N ALA A 100 3.97 11.19 -4.66
CA ALA A 100 3.22 11.25 -5.91
C ALA A 100 1.81 10.65 -5.79
N HIS A 101 1.61 9.66 -4.93
CA HIS A 101 0.31 8.99 -4.72
C HIS A 101 -0.45 9.54 -3.50
N GLY A 102 0.24 10.09 -2.51
CA GLY A 102 -0.33 10.51 -1.23
C GLY A 102 -0.41 9.38 -0.22
N ASP A 103 0.51 8.43 -0.28
CA ASP A 103 0.55 7.28 0.63
C ASP A 103 1.12 7.71 1.99
N GLY A 104 0.25 7.78 3.01
CA GLY A 104 0.61 8.16 4.38
C GLY A 104 0.84 9.65 4.62
N MET A 105 0.77 10.47 3.57
CA MET A 105 0.94 11.93 3.59
C MET A 105 0.08 12.59 2.51
N PRO A 106 -0.15 13.90 2.54
CA PRO A 106 -0.80 14.61 1.44
C PRO A 106 0.00 14.43 0.14
N LYS A 107 -0.73 14.19 -0.96
CA LYS A 107 -0.13 14.09 -2.29
C LYS A 107 0.58 15.41 -2.64
N ASP A 108 1.85 15.30 -3.05
CA ASP A 108 2.70 16.41 -3.44
C ASP A 108 3.60 16.03 -4.61
N ILE A 109 3.16 16.42 -5.81
CA ILE A 109 3.85 16.11 -7.07
C ILE A 109 5.18 16.87 -7.18
N ASP A 110 5.28 18.09 -6.66
CA ASP A 110 6.49 18.89 -6.74
C ASP A 110 7.58 18.33 -5.83
N THR A 111 7.21 17.91 -4.61
CA THR A 111 8.13 17.20 -3.71
C THR A 111 8.55 15.87 -4.32
N ALA A 112 7.63 15.07 -4.88
CA ALA A 112 7.98 13.82 -5.57
C ALA A 112 8.98 14.05 -6.71
N ALA A 113 8.72 15.02 -7.59
CA ALA A 113 9.62 15.35 -8.69
C ALA A 113 11.00 15.82 -8.20
N THR A 114 11.04 16.53 -7.07
CA THR A 114 12.30 16.99 -6.46
C THR A 114 13.13 15.81 -5.93
N ILE A 115 12.48 14.85 -5.26
CA ILE A 115 13.17 13.66 -4.74
C ILE A 115 13.67 12.77 -5.90
N TYR A 116 12.87 12.61 -6.96
CA TYR A 116 13.35 11.92 -8.17
C TYR A 116 14.51 12.65 -8.83
N GLN A 117 14.53 14.00 -8.81
CA GLN A 117 15.67 14.76 -9.32
C GLN A 117 16.95 14.50 -8.49
N ILE A 118 16.82 14.32 -7.17
CA ILE A 118 17.96 13.94 -6.32
C ILE A 118 18.48 12.55 -6.74
N ALA A 119 17.59 11.58 -6.95
CA ALA A 119 17.98 10.26 -7.43
C ALA A 119 18.65 10.31 -8.83
N CYS A 120 18.12 11.13 -9.74
CA CYS A 120 18.70 11.40 -11.06
C CYS A 120 20.12 11.95 -10.96
N ASN A 121 20.35 12.94 -10.12
CA ASN A 121 21.67 13.56 -9.91
C ASN A 121 22.68 12.58 -9.30
N ASN A 122 22.21 11.53 -8.65
CA ASN A 122 23.01 10.44 -8.11
C ASN A 122 23.13 9.23 -9.07
N GLY A 123 22.83 9.43 -10.36
CA GLY A 123 23.07 8.46 -11.42
C GLY A 123 21.90 7.52 -11.76
N ASP A 124 20.73 7.67 -11.14
CA ASP A 124 19.56 6.89 -11.53
C ASP A 124 18.83 7.57 -12.71
N ASN A 125 19.24 7.23 -13.93
CA ASN A 125 18.70 7.81 -15.17
C ASN A 125 17.17 7.68 -15.29
N ASN A 126 16.59 6.59 -14.78
CA ASN A 126 15.13 6.41 -14.79
C ASN A 126 14.41 7.51 -13.96
N SER A 127 15.00 7.92 -12.86
CA SER A 127 14.47 9.01 -12.04
C SER A 127 14.50 10.36 -12.73
N CYS A 128 15.40 10.59 -13.69
CA CYS A 128 15.41 11.80 -14.50
C CYS A 128 14.13 11.96 -15.34
N ASP A 129 13.69 10.86 -15.94
CA ASP A 129 12.47 10.85 -16.73
C ASP A 129 11.21 10.96 -15.86
N LEU A 130 11.20 10.28 -14.70
CA LEU A 130 10.11 10.38 -13.73
C LEU A 130 9.96 11.82 -13.21
N ALA A 131 11.04 12.47 -12.82
CA ALA A 131 11.02 13.85 -12.36
C ALA A 131 10.48 14.81 -13.43
N ARG A 132 10.91 14.65 -14.69
CA ARG A 132 10.44 15.46 -15.82
C ARG A 132 8.96 15.25 -16.07
N ASN A 133 8.51 13.99 -16.13
CA ASN A 133 7.13 13.64 -16.41
C ASN A 133 6.17 14.19 -15.34
N LEU A 134 6.52 14.09 -14.07
CA LEU A 134 5.72 14.63 -12.97
C LEU A 134 5.57 16.15 -13.08
N ARG A 135 6.65 16.88 -13.38
CA ARG A 135 6.59 18.33 -13.56
C ARG A 135 5.68 18.74 -14.71
N VAL A 136 5.78 18.05 -15.87
CA VAL A 136 4.91 18.33 -17.03
C VAL A 136 3.45 18.05 -16.68
N GLN A 137 3.15 16.96 -15.97
CA GLN A 137 1.78 16.65 -15.55
C GLN A 137 1.22 17.69 -14.59
N ASN A 138 2.04 18.21 -13.67
CA ASN A 138 1.61 19.20 -12.69
C ASN A 138 1.33 20.58 -13.33
N GLN A 139 2.08 20.95 -14.38
CA GLN A 139 1.87 22.20 -15.12
C GLN A 139 0.61 22.21 -15.96
N ASN A 140 0.08 21.05 -16.34
CA ASN A 140 -1.09 20.91 -17.22
C ASN A 140 -2.42 20.77 -16.42
N ARG A 141 -2.42 20.98 -15.12
CA ARG A 141 -3.61 20.96 -14.24
C ARG A 141 -4.07 22.36 -13.89
#